data_0efd8c1972eca1774fba9453e39e1dea
#
_entry.id   0efd8c1972eca1774fba9453e39e1dea
#
_cell.length_a   1.000
_cell.length_b   1.000
_cell.length_c   1.000
_cell.angle_alpha   90.00
_cell.angle_beta   90.00
_cell.angle_gamma   90.00
#
_symmetry.space_group_name_H-M   'P 1'
#
loop_
_entity.id
_entity.type
_entity.pdbx_description
1 polymer ?
#
loop_
_entity_poly.entity_id
_entity_poly.type
_entity_poly.pdbx_seq_one_letter_code
_entity_poly.pdbx_strand_id
1 'polypeptide(L)'
;QGIIKEVIYGRSKKYEYQFDAPELNTKAFEELRELKLKELESMLEYVNLETSRMKFLCEYLGDAIPDKVENCDNTNLQRLISNPQPNTIKMLTEFRETYYPVLKVESRGSNIVNGIAASYYGVSNVGAALSRSKYKNGGDFPDFLLKLTLKAFRKQYKQEPFDLIVYVPPTESGDLVKNFAEKLSRVLKVPISHNLVKTGETQPQKVFENGYLKRDNVAGMFTFNNPEQIIGKNVILFDDIFDSGATIKEIGRMLTNQGAKKIAPLIIARTVGGDI
;
A
#
# COMPACT_ATOMS: atom_id res chain seq x y z
N GLN A 1 -1.26 -17.99 28.58
CA GLN A 1 -0.58 -19.12 29.23
C GLN A 1 0.42 -18.67 30.33
N GLY A 2 0.61 -17.34 30.54
CA GLY A 2 1.52 -16.84 31.59
C GLY A 2 3.01 -16.99 31.29
N ILE A 3 3.38 -17.33 30.06
CA ILE A 3 4.77 -17.59 29.64
C ILE A 3 5.54 -16.29 29.44
N ILE A 4 4.88 -15.29 28.87
CA ILE A 4 5.44 -13.96 28.69
C ILE A 4 4.55 -12.90 29.32
N LYS A 5 5.15 -11.83 29.84
CA LYS A 5 4.45 -10.68 30.40
C LYS A 5 4.78 -9.45 29.56
N GLU A 6 3.76 -8.67 29.23
CA GLU A 6 3.97 -7.36 28.65
C GLU A 6 4.44 -6.39 29.73
N VAL A 7 5.56 -5.71 29.48
CA VAL A 7 6.12 -4.71 30.39
C VAL A 7 6.26 -3.40 29.58
N ILE A 8 5.79 -2.32 30.18
CA ILE A 8 5.83 -0.98 29.56
C ILE A 8 7.05 -0.23 30.11
N TYR A 9 8.03 0.03 29.24
CA TYR A 9 9.18 0.88 29.55
C TYR A 9 9.00 2.25 28.84
N GLY A 10 8.57 3.24 29.59
CA GLY A 10 8.27 4.56 29.05
C GLY A 10 7.13 4.49 28.03
N ARG A 11 7.42 4.70 26.72
CA ARG A 11 6.45 4.62 25.62
C ARG A 11 6.52 3.32 24.81
N SER A 12 7.41 2.39 25.16
CA SER A 12 7.59 1.13 24.45
C SER A 12 7.04 -0.06 25.23
N LYS A 13 6.40 -0.99 24.52
CA LYS A 13 5.98 -2.29 25.05
C LYS A 13 7.09 -3.30 24.79
N LYS A 14 7.51 -4.01 25.83
CA LYS A 14 8.45 -5.13 25.76
C LYS A 14 7.77 -6.37 26.32
N TYR A 15 8.23 -7.53 25.88
CA TYR A 15 7.74 -8.81 26.38
C TYR A 15 8.90 -9.51 27.11
N GLU A 16 8.64 -9.89 28.36
CA GLU A 16 9.61 -10.58 29.19
C GLU A 16 9.15 -12.01 29.46
N TYR A 17 10.08 -12.96 29.30
CA TYR A 17 9.84 -14.34 29.66
C TYR A 17 9.71 -14.45 31.19
N GLN A 18 8.70 -15.17 31.67
CA GLN A 18 8.52 -15.36 33.10
C GLN A 18 9.38 -16.54 33.59
N PHE A 19 10.14 -16.34 34.66
CA PHE A 19 11.10 -17.35 35.19
C PHE A 19 10.42 -18.65 35.60
N ASP A 20 9.21 -18.59 36.13
CA ASP A 20 8.37 -19.70 36.55
C ASP A 20 7.30 -20.08 35.50
N ALA A 21 7.51 -19.71 34.25
CA ALA A 21 6.57 -19.99 33.20
C ALA A 21 6.33 -21.49 33.04
N PRO A 22 5.06 -21.92 32.91
CA PRO A 22 4.76 -23.31 32.61
C PRO A 22 5.27 -23.67 31.21
N GLU A 23 5.44 -24.96 30.95
CA GLU A 23 5.74 -25.44 29.59
C GLU A 23 4.67 -24.97 28.58
N LEU A 24 5.14 -24.63 27.40
CA LEU A 24 4.26 -24.19 26.33
C LEU A 24 3.30 -25.33 25.96
N ASN A 25 2.01 -25.12 26.16
CA ASN A 25 0.99 -26.06 25.68
C ASN A 25 0.82 -25.98 24.17
N THR A 26 1.57 -26.78 23.43
CA THR A 26 1.53 -26.84 21.96
C THR A 26 0.25 -27.47 21.45
N LYS A 27 -0.40 -28.34 22.22
CA LYS A 27 -1.63 -29.03 21.83
C LYS A 27 -2.75 -28.05 21.47
N ALA A 28 -2.90 -26.97 22.22
CA ALA A 28 -3.90 -25.94 21.93
C ALA A 28 -3.65 -25.24 20.58
N PHE A 29 -2.37 -25.08 20.18
CA PHE A 29 -2.03 -24.52 18.85
C PHE A 29 -2.30 -25.50 17.73
N GLU A 30 -2.06 -26.79 17.95
CA GLU A 30 -2.36 -27.85 16.99
C GLU A 30 -3.88 -27.96 16.76
N GLU A 31 -4.66 -27.98 17.85
CA GLU A 31 -6.13 -27.96 17.78
C GLU A 31 -6.66 -26.72 17.05
N LEU A 32 -6.11 -25.55 17.34
CA LEU A 32 -6.48 -24.30 16.63
C LEU A 32 -6.11 -24.36 15.14
N ARG A 33 -4.94 -24.91 14.82
CA ARG A 33 -4.52 -25.10 13.42
C ARG A 33 -5.47 -26.04 12.68
N GLU A 34 -5.82 -27.18 13.27
CA GLU A 34 -6.77 -28.11 12.68
C GLU A 34 -8.15 -27.48 12.46
N LEU A 35 -8.62 -26.70 13.44
CA LEU A 35 -9.88 -25.97 13.31
C LEU A 35 -9.82 -24.98 12.12
N LYS A 36 -8.73 -24.22 12.01
CA LYS A 36 -8.55 -23.28 10.89
C LYS A 36 -8.42 -23.96 9.52
N LEU A 37 -7.85 -25.16 9.47
CA LEU A 37 -7.81 -25.95 8.24
C LEU A 37 -9.21 -26.44 7.85
N LYS A 38 -10.02 -26.89 8.80
CA LYS A 38 -11.42 -27.30 8.54
C LYS A 38 -12.27 -26.11 8.07
N GLU A 39 -12.09 -24.92 8.68
CA GLU A 39 -12.77 -23.71 8.22
C GLU A 39 -12.37 -23.37 6.77
N LEU A 40 -11.09 -23.51 6.41
CA LEU A 40 -10.61 -23.29 5.04
C LEU A 40 -11.20 -24.32 4.07
N GLU A 41 -11.26 -25.60 4.44
CA GLU A 41 -11.89 -26.68 3.65
C GLU A 41 -13.37 -26.38 3.38
N SER A 42 -14.11 -25.95 4.42
CA SER A 42 -15.52 -25.54 4.28
C SER A 42 -15.67 -24.32 3.35
N MET A 43 -14.76 -23.37 3.38
CA MET A 43 -14.75 -22.24 2.43
C MET A 43 -14.49 -22.70 0.99
N LEU A 44 -13.56 -23.64 0.79
CA LEU A 44 -13.26 -24.19 -0.53
C LEU A 44 -14.45 -25.00 -1.07
N GLU A 45 -15.11 -25.77 -0.21
CA GLU A 45 -16.34 -26.48 -0.55
C GLU A 45 -17.43 -25.49 -1.00
N TYR A 46 -17.67 -24.43 -0.20
CA TYR A 46 -18.64 -23.37 -0.54
C TYR A 46 -18.37 -22.74 -1.90
N VAL A 47 -17.11 -22.43 -2.22
CA VAL A 47 -16.74 -21.79 -3.50
C VAL A 47 -16.97 -22.75 -4.68
N ASN A 48 -16.72 -24.05 -4.49
CA ASN A 48 -16.82 -25.06 -5.53
C ASN A 48 -18.20 -25.74 -5.61
N LEU A 49 -19.18 -25.33 -4.78
CA LEU A 49 -20.53 -25.89 -4.81
C LEU A 49 -21.17 -25.66 -6.16
N GLU A 50 -21.78 -26.74 -6.70
CA GLU A 50 -22.67 -26.70 -7.86
C GLU A 50 -24.16 -26.59 -7.45
N THR A 51 -24.45 -26.79 -6.16
CA THR A 51 -25.77 -26.68 -5.56
C THR A 51 -26.00 -25.34 -4.89
N SER A 52 -27.14 -25.17 -4.18
CA SER A 52 -27.49 -23.92 -3.53
C SER A 52 -26.50 -23.54 -2.41
N ARG A 53 -25.75 -22.46 -2.59
CA ARG A 53 -24.86 -21.87 -1.57
C ARG A 53 -25.61 -21.38 -0.34
N MET A 54 -26.85 -20.90 -0.52
CA MET A 54 -27.70 -20.48 0.60
C MET A 54 -28.04 -21.66 1.50
N LYS A 55 -28.32 -22.81 0.91
CA LYS A 55 -28.57 -24.04 1.65
C LYS A 55 -27.39 -24.47 2.49
N PHE A 56 -26.19 -24.45 1.88
CA PHE A 56 -24.95 -24.73 2.58
C PHE A 56 -24.71 -23.77 3.75
N LEU A 57 -24.96 -22.46 3.56
CA LEU A 57 -24.79 -21.47 4.63
C LEU A 57 -25.76 -21.68 5.79
N CYS A 58 -27.04 -22.00 5.50
CA CYS A 58 -28.02 -22.34 6.54
C CYS A 58 -27.58 -23.57 7.34
N GLU A 59 -27.14 -24.64 6.66
CA GLU A 59 -26.62 -25.85 7.31
C GLU A 59 -25.36 -25.54 8.16
N TYR A 60 -24.41 -24.77 7.63
CA TYR A 60 -23.20 -24.42 8.33
C TYR A 60 -23.45 -23.57 9.59
N LEU A 61 -24.45 -22.67 9.53
CA LEU A 61 -24.82 -21.80 10.65
C LEU A 61 -25.85 -22.48 11.61
N GLY A 62 -26.31 -23.69 11.30
CA GLY A 62 -27.32 -24.35 12.10
C GLY A 62 -28.72 -23.73 12.00
N ASP A 63 -28.99 -23.02 10.90
CA ASP A 63 -30.25 -22.34 10.64
C ASP A 63 -31.23 -23.24 9.85
N ALA A 64 -32.52 -22.87 9.86
CA ALA A 64 -33.54 -23.60 9.10
C ALA A 64 -33.29 -23.47 7.59
N ILE A 65 -33.34 -24.62 6.88
CA ILE A 65 -33.18 -24.62 5.43
C ILE A 65 -34.48 -24.15 4.79
N PRO A 66 -34.50 -23.08 4.00
CA PRO A 66 -35.69 -22.62 3.32
C PRO A 66 -36.14 -23.65 2.24
N ASP A 67 -37.43 -23.93 2.14
CA ASP A 67 -38.01 -24.83 1.12
C ASP A 67 -37.75 -24.32 -0.30
N LYS A 68 -37.69 -23.02 -0.49
CA LYS A 68 -37.36 -22.36 -1.76
C LYS A 68 -36.24 -21.33 -1.56
N VAL A 69 -35.13 -21.56 -2.22
CA VAL A 69 -34.01 -20.60 -2.28
C VAL A 69 -34.10 -19.89 -3.62
N GLU A 70 -34.67 -18.67 -3.61
CA GLU A 70 -34.90 -17.90 -4.84
C GLU A 70 -33.66 -17.11 -5.30
N ASN A 71 -32.72 -16.80 -4.41
CA ASN A 71 -31.58 -15.88 -4.65
C ASN A 71 -30.25 -16.60 -4.46
N CYS A 72 -30.01 -17.68 -5.18
CA CYS A 72 -28.71 -18.33 -5.20
C CYS A 72 -28.13 -18.29 -6.61
N ASP A 73 -26.88 -17.90 -6.73
CA ASP A 73 -26.16 -17.82 -8.01
C ASP A 73 -26.09 -19.19 -8.72
N ASN A 74 -25.90 -20.29 -7.98
CA ASN A 74 -25.85 -21.64 -8.55
C ASN A 74 -27.20 -22.18 -9.03
N THR A 75 -28.31 -21.67 -8.47
CA THR A 75 -29.66 -22.15 -8.84
C THR A 75 -30.43 -21.20 -9.74
N ASN A 76 -29.99 -19.94 -9.87
CA ASN A 76 -30.67 -18.88 -10.61
C ASN A 76 -29.70 -17.97 -11.41
N LEU A 77 -28.71 -18.57 -12.05
CA LEU A 77 -27.64 -17.87 -12.78
C LEU A 77 -28.18 -16.84 -13.79
N GLN A 78 -29.32 -17.16 -14.45
CA GLN A 78 -29.92 -16.24 -15.43
C GLN A 78 -30.46 -14.93 -14.83
N ARG A 79 -30.77 -14.88 -13.53
CA ARG A 79 -31.25 -13.69 -12.84
C ARG A 79 -30.11 -12.81 -12.30
N LEU A 80 -28.96 -13.42 -11.97
CA LEU A 80 -27.83 -12.72 -11.34
C LEU A 80 -26.80 -12.26 -12.36
N ILE A 81 -26.69 -12.93 -13.49
CA ILE A 81 -25.77 -12.54 -14.57
C ILE A 81 -26.60 -11.86 -15.67
N SER A 82 -26.87 -10.57 -15.50
CA SER A 82 -27.19 -9.75 -16.67
C SER A 82 -25.88 -9.52 -17.42
N ASN A 83 -25.83 -9.88 -18.70
CA ASN A 83 -24.72 -9.48 -19.55
C ASN A 83 -24.60 -7.95 -19.47
N PRO A 84 -23.47 -7.40 -19.03
CA PRO A 84 -23.33 -5.96 -18.91
C PRO A 84 -23.52 -5.34 -20.30
N GLN A 85 -24.25 -4.25 -20.36
CA GLN A 85 -24.47 -3.52 -21.59
C GLN A 85 -23.11 -3.13 -22.20
N PRO A 86 -22.93 -3.17 -23.54
CA PRO A 86 -21.68 -2.81 -24.21
C PRO A 86 -21.13 -1.45 -23.76
N ASN A 87 -22.03 -0.50 -23.50
CA ASN A 87 -21.65 0.81 -22.99
C ASN A 87 -21.08 0.74 -21.57
N THR A 88 -21.61 -0.12 -20.69
CA THR A 88 -21.09 -0.34 -19.33
C THR A 88 -19.67 -0.92 -19.38
N ILE A 89 -19.44 -1.89 -20.26
CA ILE A 89 -18.10 -2.47 -20.47
C ILE A 89 -17.12 -1.38 -20.94
N LYS A 90 -17.53 -0.56 -21.89
CA LYS A 90 -16.73 0.55 -22.38
C LYS A 90 -16.39 1.55 -21.25
N MET A 91 -17.40 1.98 -20.49
CA MET A 91 -17.21 2.88 -19.34
C MET A 91 -16.27 2.30 -18.28
N LEU A 92 -16.41 1.01 -17.95
CA LEU A 92 -15.51 0.34 -17.00
C LEU A 92 -14.07 0.26 -17.53
N THR A 93 -13.90 0.00 -18.82
CA THR A 93 -12.58 -0.02 -19.46
C THR A 93 -11.94 1.37 -19.43
N GLU A 94 -12.68 2.40 -19.81
CA GLU A 94 -12.23 3.79 -19.74
C GLU A 94 -11.90 4.20 -18.30
N PHE A 95 -12.74 3.85 -17.33
CA PHE A 95 -12.47 4.10 -15.91
C PHE A 95 -11.15 3.45 -15.46
N ARG A 96 -10.96 2.16 -15.75
CA ARG A 96 -9.71 1.44 -15.41
C ARG A 96 -8.47 2.03 -16.04
N GLU A 97 -8.58 2.62 -17.21
CA GLU A 97 -7.47 3.24 -17.92
C GLU A 97 -7.20 4.69 -17.51
N THR A 98 -8.19 5.37 -16.96
CA THR A 98 -8.11 6.81 -16.69
C THR A 98 -8.17 7.17 -15.21
N TYR A 99 -8.57 6.26 -14.34
CA TYR A 99 -8.66 6.53 -12.90
C TYR A 99 -7.35 6.21 -12.18
N TYR A 100 -6.80 7.22 -11.53
CA TYR A 100 -5.61 7.11 -10.69
C TYR A 100 -5.84 7.82 -9.36
N PRO A 101 -5.43 7.23 -8.20
CA PRO A 101 -5.60 7.85 -6.89
C PRO A 101 -4.83 9.17 -6.78
N VAL A 102 -5.52 10.25 -6.47
CA VAL A 102 -4.91 11.55 -6.20
C VAL A 102 -4.45 11.60 -4.74
N LEU A 103 -3.23 12.10 -4.51
CA LEU A 103 -2.63 12.25 -3.20
C LEU A 103 -2.78 13.71 -2.74
N LYS A 104 -3.66 13.95 -1.76
CA LYS A 104 -3.88 15.27 -1.19
C LYS A 104 -2.78 15.61 -0.18
N VAL A 105 -1.72 16.23 -0.64
CA VAL A 105 -0.51 16.54 0.17
C VAL A 105 -0.16 18.01 0.21
N GLU A 106 -0.85 18.88 -0.50
CA GLU A 106 -0.66 20.32 -0.45
C GLU A 106 -0.70 20.83 1.00
N SER A 107 0.23 21.71 1.34
CA SER A 107 0.26 22.36 2.65
C SER A 107 0.73 23.81 2.54
N ARG A 108 0.21 24.67 3.40
CA ARG A 108 0.63 26.07 3.44
C ARG A 108 2.15 26.19 3.71
N GLY A 109 2.83 27.07 2.98
CA GLY A 109 4.27 27.29 3.12
C GLY A 109 5.15 26.18 2.52
N SER A 110 4.57 25.30 1.71
CA SER A 110 5.31 24.27 0.96
C SER A 110 5.01 24.36 -0.52
N ASN A 111 6.02 24.13 -1.36
CA ASN A 111 5.90 24.06 -2.81
C ASN A 111 5.47 22.68 -3.32
N ILE A 112 4.99 21.83 -2.42
CA ILE A 112 4.47 20.51 -2.76
C ILE A 112 3.07 20.65 -3.34
N VAL A 113 2.85 20.02 -4.48
CA VAL A 113 1.53 19.94 -5.14
C VAL A 113 0.88 18.59 -4.86
N ASN A 114 -0.43 18.47 -5.12
CA ASN A 114 -1.10 17.18 -5.05
C ASN A 114 -0.46 16.17 -5.99
N GLY A 115 -0.17 15.01 -5.45
CA GLY A 115 0.49 13.92 -6.16
C GLY A 115 -0.48 12.93 -6.79
N ILE A 116 0.08 11.87 -7.35
CA ILE A 116 -0.68 10.79 -7.97
C ILE A 116 -0.05 9.43 -7.64
N ALA A 117 -0.89 8.42 -7.48
CA ALA A 117 -0.46 7.03 -7.40
C ALA A 117 -0.98 6.24 -8.63
N ALA A 118 -0.24 5.22 -9.04
CA ALA A 118 -0.64 4.38 -10.15
C ALA A 118 -1.80 3.43 -9.79
N SER A 119 -1.96 3.07 -8.51
CA SER A 119 -3.03 2.19 -8.04
C SER A 119 -3.18 2.23 -6.51
N TYR A 120 -4.04 1.34 -5.99
CA TYR A 120 -4.20 1.11 -4.55
C TYR A 120 -3.35 -0.06 -4.06
N TYR A 121 -2.81 0.06 -2.83
CA TYR A 121 -2.15 -1.01 -2.11
C TYR A 121 -3.18 -1.82 -1.32
N GLY A 122 -3.01 -3.15 -1.29
CA GLY A 122 -3.86 -4.07 -0.51
C GLY A 122 -5.02 -4.69 -1.29
N VAL A 123 -5.67 -3.93 -2.18
CA VAL A 123 -6.88 -4.39 -2.91
C VAL A 123 -6.67 -4.56 -4.42
N SER A 124 -5.43 -4.51 -4.89
CA SER A 124 -5.10 -4.61 -6.31
C SER A 124 -3.93 -5.55 -6.59
N ASN A 125 -3.81 -5.99 -7.84
CA ASN A 125 -2.65 -6.75 -8.32
C ASN A 125 -1.33 -5.94 -8.21
N VAL A 126 -1.39 -4.61 -8.23
CA VAL A 126 -0.25 -3.72 -7.96
C VAL A 126 0.23 -3.89 -6.52
N GLY A 127 -0.69 -3.83 -5.54
CA GLY A 127 -0.35 -4.06 -4.15
C GLY A 127 0.21 -5.45 -3.89
N ALA A 128 -0.36 -6.48 -4.52
CA ALA A 128 0.15 -7.84 -4.44
C ALA A 128 1.57 -7.98 -5.04
N ALA A 129 1.86 -7.29 -6.16
CA ALA A 129 3.18 -7.29 -6.78
C ALA A 129 4.22 -6.59 -5.90
N LEU A 130 3.90 -5.39 -5.36
CA LEU A 130 4.74 -4.67 -4.43
C LEU A 130 5.09 -5.51 -3.19
N SER A 131 4.07 -6.14 -2.58
CA SER A 131 4.25 -7.00 -1.41
C SER A 131 5.16 -8.19 -1.69
N ARG A 132 5.01 -8.84 -2.85
CA ARG A 132 5.89 -9.96 -3.26
C ARG A 132 7.34 -9.52 -3.41
N SER A 133 7.59 -8.42 -4.13
CA SER A 133 8.95 -7.92 -4.34
C SER A 133 9.62 -7.47 -3.04
N LYS A 134 8.87 -6.80 -2.15
CA LYS A 134 9.43 -6.28 -0.89
C LYS A 134 9.68 -7.35 0.18
N TYR A 135 8.80 -8.34 0.30
CA TYR A 135 8.75 -9.19 1.50
C TYR A 135 8.89 -10.68 1.24
N LYS A 136 8.73 -11.15 0.00
CA LYS A 136 8.69 -12.60 -0.25
C LYS A 136 9.81 -13.11 -1.15
N ASN A 137 10.04 -12.47 -2.29
CA ASN A 137 10.93 -13.02 -3.31
C ASN A 137 12.20 -12.20 -3.52
N GLY A 138 12.26 -10.98 -3.00
CA GLY A 138 13.28 -10.01 -3.39
C GLY A 138 13.23 -9.68 -4.89
N GLY A 139 14.25 -8.98 -5.38
CA GLY A 139 14.38 -8.65 -6.81
C GLY A 139 13.69 -7.33 -7.17
N ASP A 140 13.70 -6.99 -8.45
CA ASP A 140 13.15 -5.74 -8.97
C ASP A 140 11.62 -5.72 -8.98
N PHE A 141 11.06 -4.52 -8.95
CA PHE A 141 9.64 -4.35 -9.21
C PHE A 141 9.31 -4.72 -10.67
N PRO A 142 8.20 -5.46 -10.92
CA PRO A 142 7.81 -5.88 -12.26
C PRO A 142 7.57 -4.69 -13.22
N ASP A 143 7.90 -4.86 -14.49
CA ASP A 143 7.84 -3.79 -15.51
C ASP A 143 6.44 -3.24 -15.77
N PHE A 144 5.37 -4.01 -15.50
CA PHE A 144 4.01 -3.48 -15.63
C PHE A 144 3.72 -2.34 -14.64
N LEU A 145 4.38 -2.33 -13.46
CA LEU A 145 4.28 -1.22 -12.50
C LEU A 145 4.86 0.06 -13.08
N LEU A 146 5.98 -0.03 -13.81
CA LEU A 146 6.55 1.13 -14.50
C LEU A 146 5.58 1.69 -15.55
N LYS A 147 4.97 0.82 -16.36
CA LYS A 147 3.98 1.24 -17.36
C LYS A 147 2.78 1.97 -16.72
N LEU A 148 2.26 1.45 -15.61
CA LEU A 148 1.14 2.07 -14.89
C LEU A 148 1.54 3.40 -14.26
N THR A 149 2.71 3.47 -13.63
CA THR A 149 3.24 4.71 -13.02
C THR A 149 3.44 5.81 -14.07
N LEU A 150 3.95 5.45 -15.25
CA LEU A 150 4.10 6.39 -16.36
C LEU A 150 2.75 6.88 -16.91
N LYS A 151 1.73 6.00 -16.99
CA LYS A 151 0.37 6.41 -17.36
C LYS A 151 -0.20 7.41 -16.34
N ALA A 152 -0.09 7.12 -15.05
CA ALA A 152 -0.51 8.01 -13.97
C ALA A 152 0.21 9.37 -14.04
N PHE A 153 1.54 9.35 -14.21
CA PHE A 153 2.35 10.54 -14.36
C PHE A 153 1.87 11.43 -15.53
N ARG A 154 1.68 10.85 -16.73
CA ARG A 154 1.21 11.57 -17.90
C ARG A 154 -0.20 12.14 -17.72
N LYS A 155 -1.06 11.43 -16.99
CA LYS A 155 -2.42 11.88 -16.69
C LYS A 155 -2.42 13.12 -15.80
N GLN A 156 -1.61 13.12 -14.74
CA GLN A 156 -1.57 14.19 -13.75
C GLN A 156 -0.79 15.40 -14.22
N TYR A 157 0.41 15.16 -14.75
CA TYR A 157 1.37 16.23 -15.01
C TYR A 157 1.48 16.58 -16.51
N LYS A 158 0.77 15.84 -17.38
CA LYS A 158 0.72 16.09 -18.84
C LYS A 158 2.12 16.29 -19.44
N GLN A 159 2.40 17.51 -19.90
CA GLN A 159 3.67 17.93 -20.51
C GLN A 159 4.45 18.91 -19.62
N GLU A 160 4.15 18.93 -18.33
CA GLU A 160 4.90 19.80 -17.42
C GLU A 160 6.37 19.41 -17.39
N PRO A 161 7.31 20.40 -17.49
CA PRO A 161 8.72 20.12 -17.42
C PRO A 161 9.15 19.80 -15.97
N PHE A 162 9.90 18.74 -15.83
CA PHE A 162 10.59 18.38 -14.58
C PHE A 162 12.09 18.34 -14.80
N ASP A 163 12.83 18.81 -13.80
CA ASP A 163 14.28 18.96 -13.85
C ASP A 163 15.02 17.84 -13.15
N LEU A 164 14.36 17.19 -12.15
CA LEU A 164 15.01 16.24 -11.29
C LEU A 164 14.02 15.21 -10.72
N ILE A 165 14.45 13.96 -10.60
CA ILE A 165 13.79 12.93 -9.79
C ILE A 165 14.57 12.78 -8.49
N VAL A 166 13.84 12.85 -7.37
CA VAL A 166 14.32 12.51 -6.03
C VAL A 166 13.47 11.36 -5.52
N TYR A 167 14.06 10.30 -5.02
CA TYR A 167 13.34 9.16 -4.47
C TYR A 167 13.50 9.07 -2.95
N VAL A 168 12.48 8.56 -2.28
CA VAL A 168 12.51 8.34 -0.84
C VAL A 168 13.47 7.19 -0.53
N PRO A 169 14.49 7.39 0.31
CA PRO A 169 15.42 6.33 0.66
C PRO A 169 14.69 5.23 1.44
N PRO A 170 14.87 3.96 1.07
CA PRO A 170 14.17 2.84 1.69
C PRO A 170 14.62 2.62 3.14
N THR A 171 13.74 2.07 3.98
CA THR A 171 14.06 1.65 5.35
C THR A 171 14.51 0.19 5.39
N GLU A 172 13.82 -0.70 4.67
CA GLU A 172 14.04 -2.16 4.74
C GLU A 172 14.01 -2.84 3.36
N SER A 173 13.57 -2.16 2.31
CA SER A 173 13.34 -2.75 0.99
C SER A 173 14.56 -2.77 0.06
N GLY A 174 15.77 -2.56 0.59
CA GLY A 174 16.99 -2.53 -0.23
C GLY A 174 16.91 -1.48 -1.36
N ASP A 175 17.45 -1.78 -2.53
CA ASP A 175 17.52 -0.84 -3.66
C ASP A 175 16.27 -0.80 -4.55
N LEU A 176 15.15 -1.43 -4.17
CA LEU A 176 13.95 -1.53 -5.03
C LEU A 176 13.44 -0.17 -5.50
N VAL A 177 13.28 0.78 -4.57
CA VAL A 177 12.78 2.14 -4.87
C VAL A 177 13.78 2.89 -5.75
N LYS A 178 15.07 2.79 -5.44
CA LYS A 178 16.16 3.38 -6.22
C LYS A 178 16.18 2.82 -7.65
N ASN A 179 16.22 1.51 -7.82
CA ASN A 179 16.25 0.84 -9.12
C ASN A 179 15.04 1.25 -9.98
N PHE A 180 13.87 1.36 -9.37
CA PHE A 180 12.68 1.80 -10.08
C PHE A 180 12.75 3.29 -10.46
N ALA A 181 13.23 4.15 -9.58
CA ALA A 181 13.43 5.58 -9.87
C ALA A 181 14.45 5.78 -11.01
N GLU A 182 15.50 4.97 -11.09
CA GLU A 182 16.44 4.96 -12.20
C GLU A 182 15.80 4.52 -13.52
N LYS A 183 14.89 3.52 -13.49
CA LYS A 183 14.09 3.13 -14.67
C LYS A 183 13.17 4.29 -15.11
N LEU A 184 12.51 4.97 -14.15
CA LEU A 184 11.70 6.17 -14.44
C LEU A 184 12.53 7.28 -15.06
N SER A 185 13.71 7.58 -14.50
CA SER A 185 14.65 8.61 -15.01
C SER A 185 15.01 8.36 -16.47
N ARG A 186 15.37 7.14 -16.82
CA ARG A 186 15.71 6.75 -18.20
C ARG A 186 14.54 6.95 -19.18
N VAL A 187 13.32 6.57 -18.79
CA VAL A 187 12.14 6.67 -19.66
C VAL A 187 11.65 8.10 -19.78
N LEU A 188 11.63 8.86 -18.69
CA LEU A 188 11.21 10.27 -18.68
C LEU A 188 12.29 11.21 -19.21
N LYS A 189 13.54 10.75 -19.32
CA LYS A 189 14.73 11.57 -19.63
C LYS A 189 14.92 12.73 -18.64
N VAL A 190 14.59 12.50 -17.37
CA VAL A 190 14.76 13.43 -16.27
C VAL A 190 15.88 12.91 -15.38
N PRO A 191 16.91 13.71 -15.06
CA PRO A 191 18.00 13.31 -14.17
C PRO A 191 17.50 12.84 -12.81
N ILE A 192 18.25 11.92 -12.17
CA ILE A 192 17.96 11.43 -10.83
C ILE A 192 19.02 11.93 -9.84
N SER A 193 18.60 12.25 -8.62
CA SER A 193 19.49 12.57 -7.51
C SER A 193 19.45 11.49 -6.43
N HIS A 194 20.62 11.16 -5.91
CA HIS A 194 20.81 10.24 -4.80
C HIS A 194 21.14 10.97 -3.48
N ASN A 195 20.95 12.29 -3.44
CA ASN A 195 21.35 13.14 -2.32
C ASN A 195 20.33 13.23 -1.19
N LEU A 196 19.13 12.66 -1.36
CA LEU A 196 18.19 12.51 -0.26
C LEU A 196 18.60 11.32 0.61
N VAL A 197 18.94 11.59 1.85
CA VAL A 197 19.38 10.59 2.82
C VAL A 197 18.53 10.64 4.07
N LYS A 198 18.41 9.51 4.74
CA LYS A 198 17.76 9.38 6.02
C LYS A 198 18.82 9.51 7.12
N THR A 199 18.64 10.46 8.04
CA THR A 199 19.63 10.82 9.07
C THR A 199 19.36 10.19 10.43
N GLY A 200 18.21 9.52 10.61
CA GLY A 200 17.83 8.90 11.88
C GLY A 200 17.17 7.52 11.69
N GLU A 201 17.15 6.74 12.76
CA GLU A 201 16.38 5.50 12.80
C GLU A 201 14.89 5.80 13.00
N THR A 202 14.07 5.46 12.02
CA THR A 202 12.61 5.48 12.18
C THR A 202 12.12 4.12 12.59
N GLN A 203 11.23 4.06 13.59
CA GLN A 203 10.49 2.83 13.83
C GLN A 203 9.51 2.55 12.68
N PRO A 204 9.26 1.28 12.34
CA PRO A 204 8.29 0.94 11.30
C PRO A 204 6.94 1.62 11.54
N GLN A 205 6.41 2.32 10.55
CA GLN A 205 5.15 3.08 10.68
C GLN A 205 3.95 2.22 11.10
N LYS A 206 4.03 0.90 10.88
CA LYS A 206 3.01 -0.08 11.31
C LYS A 206 2.83 -0.17 12.84
N VAL A 207 3.79 0.32 13.61
CA VAL A 207 3.73 0.34 15.09
C VAL A 207 2.84 1.48 15.61
N PHE A 208 2.52 2.47 14.78
CA PHE A 208 1.77 3.64 15.18
C PHE A 208 0.34 3.59 14.62
N GLU A 209 -0.65 3.55 15.52
CA GLU A 209 -2.07 3.46 15.17
C GLU A 209 -2.70 4.80 14.76
N ASN A 210 -2.12 5.94 15.17
CA ASN A 210 -2.69 7.25 14.85
C ASN A 210 -1.73 8.19 14.10
N GLY A 211 -2.33 9.11 13.32
CA GLY A 211 -1.61 9.98 12.40
C GLY A 211 -0.69 11.03 13.07
N TYR A 212 -0.89 11.34 14.36
CA TYR A 212 -0.03 12.25 15.12
C TYR A 212 1.34 11.60 15.40
N LEU A 213 1.34 10.36 15.88
CA LEU A 213 2.57 9.61 16.16
C LEU A 213 3.36 9.32 14.87
N LYS A 214 2.67 9.12 13.75
CA LYS A 214 3.33 8.95 12.43
C LYS A 214 4.06 10.22 11.98
N ARG A 215 3.55 11.42 12.29
CA ARG A 215 4.21 12.70 11.95
C ARG A 215 5.46 12.93 12.78
N ASP A 216 5.39 12.69 14.08
CA ASP A 216 6.52 12.90 14.98
C ASP A 216 7.67 11.93 14.68
N ASN A 217 7.34 10.73 14.15
CA ASN A 217 8.34 9.72 13.80
C ASN A 217 9.17 10.07 12.55
N VAL A 218 8.75 11.01 11.71
CA VAL A 218 9.46 11.38 10.48
C VAL A 218 10.02 12.79 10.47
N ALA A 219 9.68 13.62 11.47
CA ALA A 219 10.13 15.02 11.56
C ALA A 219 11.66 15.09 11.71
N GLY A 220 12.34 15.80 10.81
CA GLY A 220 13.79 15.98 10.81
C GLY A 220 14.60 14.73 10.46
N MET A 221 13.95 13.66 9.99
CA MET A 221 14.61 12.38 9.67
C MET A 221 15.26 12.33 8.28
N PHE A 222 15.13 13.40 7.50
CA PHE A 222 15.64 13.44 6.15
C PHE A 222 16.51 14.68 5.92
N THR A 223 17.56 14.51 5.15
CA THR A 223 18.43 15.58 4.69
C THR A 223 18.72 15.42 3.19
N PHE A 224 18.88 16.54 2.50
CA PHE A 224 19.33 16.57 1.11
C PHE A 224 20.71 17.19 1.05
N ASN A 225 21.75 16.39 0.74
CA ASN A 225 23.14 16.75 0.92
C ASN A 225 23.70 17.78 -0.08
N ASN A 226 23.01 18.03 -1.20
CA ASN A 226 23.44 19.02 -2.19
C ASN A 226 22.27 19.92 -2.59
N PRO A 227 21.95 20.95 -1.78
CA PRO A 227 20.81 21.85 -2.04
C PRO A 227 20.88 22.57 -3.39
N GLU A 228 22.07 22.83 -3.93
CA GLU A 228 22.24 23.51 -5.23
C GLU A 228 21.58 22.75 -6.38
N GLN A 229 21.47 21.42 -6.26
CA GLN A 229 20.80 20.61 -7.29
C GLN A 229 19.30 20.86 -7.39
N ILE A 230 18.65 21.42 -6.35
CA ILE A 230 17.19 21.57 -6.31
C ILE A 230 16.72 23.02 -6.32
N ILE A 231 17.62 24.00 -6.13
CA ILE A 231 17.25 25.41 -6.16
C ILE A 231 16.60 25.78 -7.49
N GLY A 232 15.37 26.29 -7.41
CA GLY A 232 14.58 26.70 -8.57
C GLY A 232 14.06 25.55 -9.46
N LYS A 233 14.24 24.29 -9.07
CA LYS A 233 13.89 23.09 -9.85
C LYS A 233 12.47 22.60 -9.61
N ASN A 234 11.88 22.02 -10.66
CA ASN A 234 10.66 21.23 -10.58
C ASN A 234 11.06 19.77 -10.32
N VAL A 235 10.73 19.25 -9.15
CA VAL A 235 11.19 17.95 -8.64
C VAL A 235 10.05 16.94 -8.66
N ILE A 236 10.29 15.75 -9.23
CA ILE A 236 9.44 14.56 -9.01
C ILE A 236 9.93 13.91 -7.72
N LEU A 237 9.08 13.83 -6.69
CA LEU A 237 9.34 13.08 -5.46
C LEU A 237 8.70 11.70 -5.58
N PHE A 238 9.54 10.68 -5.76
CA PHE A 238 9.10 9.30 -6.00
C PHE A 238 9.16 8.44 -4.73
N ASP A 239 8.10 7.63 -4.50
CA ASP A 239 8.07 6.59 -3.47
C ASP A 239 7.26 5.37 -3.97
N ASP A 240 7.36 4.23 -3.31
CA ASP A 240 6.62 3.03 -3.69
C ASP A 240 5.21 2.97 -3.08
N ILE A 241 5.08 3.30 -1.79
CA ILE A 241 3.81 3.22 -1.07
C ILE A 241 3.52 4.51 -0.31
N PHE A 242 2.35 5.07 -0.56
CA PHE A 242 1.81 6.21 0.18
C PHE A 242 0.79 5.72 1.21
N ASP A 243 1.05 5.97 2.48
CA ASP A 243 0.13 5.68 3.58
C ASP A 243 -0.51 6.99 4.09
N SER A 244 -0.06 7.52 5.20
CA SER A 244 -0.56 8.79 5.79
C SER A 244 -0.06 10.05 5.08
N GLY A 245 0.95 9.92 4.22
CA GLY A 245 1.62 11.02 3.57
C GLY A 245 2.61 11.80 4.45
N ALA A 246 2.85 11.35 5.69
CA ALA A 246 3.78 12.02 6.61
C ALA A 246 5.18 12.17 6.01
N THR A 247 5.74 11.09 5.45
CA THR A 247 7.06 11.08 4.79
C THR A 247 7.12 12.07 3.62
N ILE A 248 6.14 12.02 2.73
CA ILE A 248 6.08 12.89 1.55
C ILE A 248 5.95 14.37 1.94
N LYS A 249 5.14 14.68 2.95
CA LYS A 249 4.98 16.06 3.47
C LYS A 249 6.24 16.57 4.14
N GLU A 250 6.94 15.74 4.93
CA GLU A 250 8.19 16.13 5.59
C GLU A 250 9.30 16.39 4.58
N ILE A 251 9.52 15.47 3.65
CA ILE A 251 10.49 15.64 2.58
C ILE A 251 10.12 16.85 1.70
N GLY A 252 8.85 17.01 1.35
CA GLY A 252 8.38 18.15 0.58
C GLY A 252 8.64 19.48 1.26
N ARG A 253 8.42 19.59 2.58
CA ARG A 253 8.74 20.76 3.38
C ARG A 253 10.25 21.03 3.38
N MET A 254 11.07 20.02 3.60
CA MET A 254 12.52 20.12 3.61
C MET A 254 13.06 20.59 2.25
N LEU A 255 12.64 19.99 1.13
CA LEU A 255 13.05 20.39 -0.20
C LEU A 255 12.56 21.80 -0.56
N THR A 256 11.38 22.22 -0.09
CA THR A 256 10.87 23.59 -0.24
C THR A 256 11.82 24.59 0.46
N ASN A 257 12.20 24.30 1.72
CA ASN A 257 13.09 25.15 2.50
C ASN A 257 14.49 25.26 1.87
N GLN A 258 14.89 24.27 1.09
CA GLN A 258 16.15 24.26 0.33
C GLN A 258 16.02 24.86 -1.08
N GLY A 259 14.87 25.43 -1.43
CA GLY A 259 14.69 26.21 -2.65
C GLY A 259 14.10 25.48 -3.84
N ALA A 260 13.54 24.29 -3.68
CA ALA A 260 12.79 23.63 -4.75
C ALA A 260 11.58 24.50 -5.18
N LYS A 261 11.41 24.70 -6.49
CA LYS A 261 10.33 25.53 -7.06
C LYS A 261 8.99 24.83 -7.01
N LYS A 262 8.98 23.54 -7.31
CA LYS A 262 7.80 22.67 -7.31
C LYS A 262 8.19 21.25 -6.91
N ILE A 263 7.37 20.60 -6.12
CA ILE A 263 7.57 19.20 -5.72
C ILE A 263 6.30 18.43 -6.05
N ALA A 264 6.43 17.45 -6.95
CA ALA A 264 5.33 16.65 -7.49
C ALA A 264 5.47 15.19 -7.04
N PRO A 265 4.67 14.71 -6.09
CA PRO A 265 4.73 13.32 -5.65
C PRO A 265 4.20 12.36 -6.70
N LEU A 266 4.99 11.32 -6.99
CA LEU A 266 4.65 10.22 -7.88
C LEU A 266 4.86 8.90 -7.13
N ILE A 267 3.80 8.11 -6.98
CA ILE A 267 3.79 6.92 -6.13
C ILE A 267 3.29 5.70 -6.93
N ILE A 268 3.78 4.51 -6.61
CA ILE A 268 3.26 3.29 -7.25
C ILE A 268 1.88 2.94 -6.67
N ALA A 269 1.75 2.90 -5.33
CA ALA A 269 0.47 2.55 -4.72
C ALA A 269 0.14 3.37 -3.47
N ARG A 270 -1.13 3.76 -3.34
CA ARG A 270 -1.69 4.38 -2.14
C ARG A 270 -2.39 3.33 -1.29
N THR A 271 -2.18 3.33 0.04
CA THR A 271 -2.98 2.48 0.94
C THR A 271 -4.43 2.94 0.95
N VAL A 272 -5.32 1.98 1.11
CA VAL A 272 -6.74 2.25 1.34
C VAL A 272 -6.86 2.58 2.82
N GLY A 273 -6.93 3.87 3.16
CA GLY A 273 -7.26 4.33 4.50
C GLY A 273 -8.76 4.22 4.76
N GLY A 274 -9.18 4.17 6.02
CA GLY A 274 -10.57 3.94 6.45
C GLY A 274 -11.62 5.00 6.05
N ASP A 275 -11.34 5.82 5.04
CA ASP A 275 -12.24 6.85 4.50
C ASP A 275 -12.75 6.45 3.10
N ILE A 276 -13.28 5.21 2.99
CA ILE A 276 -14.10 4.81 1.82
C ILE A 276 -15.55 4.72 2.27
#